data_a7c97df9b67e346d93703127e5fc4259
#
_entry.id   a7c97df9b67e346d93703127e5fc4259
#
_cell.length_a   1.000
_cell.length_b   1.000
_cell.length_c   1.000
_cell.angle_alpha   90.00
_cell.angle_beta   90.00
_cell.angle_gamma   90.00
#
_symmetry.space_group_name_H-M   'P 1'
#
loop_
_entity.id
_entity.type
_entity.pdbx_description
1 polymer ?
#
loop_
_entity_poly.entity_id
_entity_poly.type
_entity_poly.pdbx_seq_one_letter_code
_entity_poly.pdbx_strand_id
1 'polypeptide(L)'
;MKTFDALAHLRPYQLTGGITARAVNGERMTMAIVDLEADAVLSEHKHENEQLGFVIRGIITMRIGGEKKELHAGDVYMIPSNVPHDAKAGPDGCTVTDVFAPVRADWDKAPRSIPSAGRWP
;
A
#
# COMPACT_ATOMS: atom_id res chain seq x y z
N MET A 1 8.74 5.40 -21.32
CA MET A 1 8.69 5.33 -19.84
C MET A 1 9.63 6.37 -19.24
N LYS A 2 9.18 7.08 -18.27
CA LYS A 2 10.01 7.99 -17.49
C LYS A 2 10.98 7.18 -16.63
N THR A 3 12.23 7.57 -16.57
CA THR A 3 13.28 6.82 -15.87
C THR A 3 13.39 7.18 -14.39
N PHE A 4 13.18 8.46 -14.08
CA PHE A 4 13.29 8.97 -12.70
C PHE A 4 12.08 9.83 -12.35
N ASP A 5 11.72 9.82 -11.08
CA ASP A 5 10.69 10.70 -10.55
C ASP A 5 10.95 10.93 -9.05
N ALA A 6 10.14 11.75 -8.42
CA ALA A 6 10.20 12.00 -6.99
C ALA A 6 8.81 11.76 -6.40
N LEU A 7 8.78 11.20 -5.20
CA LEU A 7 7.52 10.88 -4.54
C LEU A 7 6.58 12.09 -4.44
N ALA A 8 7.15 13.27 -4.15
CA ALA A 8 6.38 14.51 -4.03
C ALA A 8 5.73 14.97 -5.34
N HIS A 9 6.19 14.46 -6.48
CA HIS A 9 5.64 14.81 -7.80
C HIS A 9 4.55 13.85 -8.27
N LEU A 10 4.36 12.73 -7.58
CA LEU A 10 3.33 11.75 -7.93
C LEU A 10 1.98 12.22 -7.44
N ARG A 11 0.96 11.96 -8.24
CA ARG A 11 -0.42 12.22 -7.85
C ARG A 11 -0.95 11.05 -7.03
N PRO A 12 -1.22 11.24 -5.74
CA PRO A 12 -1.71 10.14 -4.91
C PRO A 12 -3.04 9.58 -5.36
N TYR A 13 -3.19 8.26 -5.22
CA TYR A 13 -4.48 7.59 -5.33
C TYR A 13 -5.16 7.61 -3.97
N GLN A 14 -6.43 7.99 -3.93
CA GLN A 14 -7.26 7.87 -2.73
C GLN A 14 -7.98 6.51 -2.82
N LEU A 15 -7.52 5.54 -2.05
CA LEU A 15 -8.02 4.16 -2.19
C LEU A 15 -9.32 3.93 -1.42
N THR A 16 -9.31 4.27 -0.14
CA THR A 16 -10.48 4.19 0.74
C THR A 16 -10.23 5.13 1.92
N GLY A 17 -11.17 5.24 2.83
CA GLY A 17 -11.06 6.19 3.94
C GLY A 17 -9.73 6.11 4.68
N GLY A 18 -8.94 7.17 4.62
CA GLY A 18 -7.67 7.27 5.33
C GLY A 18 -6.51 6.51 4.68
N ILE A 19 -6.66 5.97 3.48
CA ILE A 19 -5.59 5.22 2.80
C ILE A 19 -5.24 5.89 1.47
N THR A 20 -4.00 6.33 1.36
CA THR A 20 -3.49 7.06 0.20
C THR A 20 -2.23 6.36 -0.32
N ALA A 21 -2.18 6.10 -1.62
CA ALA A 21 -1.05 5.43 -2.26
C ALA A 21 -0.39 6.32 -3.31
N ARG A 22 0.93 6.36 -3.28
CA ARG A 22 1.74 6.96 -4.33
C ARG A 22 2.47 5.83 -5.04
N ALA A 23 2.24 5.68 -6.34
CA ALA A 23 2.69 4.50 -7.05
C ALA A 23 3.41 4.83 -8.33
N VAL A 24 4.35 3.98 -8.69
CA VAL A 24 4.99 3.94 -10.01
C VAL A 24 4.77 2.57 -10.61
N ASN A 25 4.55 2.53 -11.91
CA ASN A 25 4.30 1.30 -12.65
C ASN A 25 5.45 1.01 -13.62
N GLY A 26 5.96 -0.23 -13.56
CA GLY A 26 6.76 -0.78 -14.63
C GLY A 26 5.83 -1.47 -15.65
N GLU A 27 6.41 -2.30 -16.52
CA GLU A 27 5.60 -3.10 -17.43
C GLU A 27 4.85 -4.22 -16.71
N ARG A 28 5.47 -4.79 -15.67
CA ARG A 28 5.00 -6.02 -15.03
C ARG A 28 4.71 -5.88 -13.54
N MET A 29 4.97 -4.73 -12.97
CA MET A 29 4.82 -4.53 -11.53
C MET A 29 4.49 -3.10 -11.18
N THR A 30 3.90 -2.93 -10.00
CA THR A 30 3.63 -1.63 -9.38
C THR A 30 4.37 -1.58 -8.06
N MET A 31 5.07 -0.48 -7.79
CA MET A 31 5.59 -0.19 -6.47
C MET A 31 4.82 1.00 -5.90
N ALA A 32 4.35 0.87 -4.67
CA ALA A 32 3.57 1.91 -4.01
C ALA A 32 4.11 2.22 -2.63
N ILE A 33 4.11 3.50 -2.27
CA ILE A 33 4.28 3.96 -0.90
C ILE A 33 2.90 4.33 -0.41
N VAL A 34 2.43 3.63 0.63
CA VAL A 34 1.06 3.73 1.11
C VAL A 34 1.04 4.31 2.51
N ASP A 35 0.33 5.42 2.66
CA ASP A 35 0.08 6.04 3.96
C ASP A 35 -1.32 5.64 4.45
N LEU A 36 -1.39 5.14 5.68
CA LEU A 36 -2.64 4.85 6.36
C LEU A 36 -2.76 5.77 7.56
N GLU A 37 -3.87 6.47 7.65
CA GLU A 37 -4.16 7.32 8.81
C GLU A 37 -4.40 6.47 10.06
N ALA A 38 -4.40 7.13 11.24
CA ALA A 38 -4.69 6.47 12.50
C ALA A 38 -5.96 5.64 12.40
N ASP A 39 -5.88 4.39 12.81
CA ASP A 39 -6.98 3.44 12.87
C ASP A 39 -7.67 3.13 11.52
N ALA A 40 -7.09 3.53 10.40
CA ALA A 40 -7.63 3.24 9.09
C ALA A 40 -7.75 1.73 8.86
N VAL A 41 -8.87 1.33 8.27
CA VAL A 41 -9.19 -0.09 8.05
C VAL A 41 -9.26 -0.37 6.56
N LEU A 42 -8.55 -1.42 6.14
CA LEU A 42 -8.67 -2.02 4.83
C LEU A 42 -9.43 -3.32 4.99
N SER A 43 -10.68 -3.36 4.55
CA SER A 43 -11.54 -4.53 4.68
C SER A 43 -11.00 -5.73 3.91
N GLU A 44 -11.39 -6.92 4.34
CA GLU A 44 -10.96 -8.15 3.68
C GLU A 44 -11.26 -8.11 2.18
N HIS A 45 -10.24 -8.40 1.39
CA HIS A 45 -10.31 -8.43 -0.06
C HIS A 45 -9.23 -9.38 -0.59
N LYS A 46 -9.31 -9.66 -1.87
CA LYS A 46 -8.28 -10.42 -2.58
C LYS A 46 -8.11 -9.89 -3.99
N HIS A 47 -6.97 -10.13 -4.57
CA HIS A 47 -6.66 -9.74 -5.95
C HIS A 47 -5.68 -10.73 -6.56
N GLU A 48 -5.65 -10.79 -7.89
CA GLU A 48 -4.73 -11.70 -8.57
C GLU A 48 -3.26 -11.31 -8.41
N ASN A 49 -2.99 -10.03 -8.14
CA ASN A 49 -1.63 -9.57 -7.91
C ASN A 49 -1.01 -10.28 -6.71
N GLU A 50 0.19 -10.81 -6.92
CA GLU A 50 1.07 -11.16 -5.81
C GLU A 50 1.55 -9.85 -5.17
N GLN A 51 1.70 -9.82 -3.85
CA GLN A 51 2.09 -8.61 -3.14
C GLN A 51 3.17 -8.89 -2.11
N LEU A 52 4.21 -8.06 -2.13
CA LEU A 52 5.23 -8.03 -1.10
C LEU A 52 5.19 -6.68 -0.43
N GLY A 53 5.36 -6.65 0.88
CA GLY A 53 5.31 -5.40 1.63
C GLY A 53 6.40 -5.26 2.66
N PHE A 54 6.69 -4.00 3.00
CA PHE A 54 7.66 -3.63 4.01
C PHE A 54 7.11 -2.46 4.82
N VAL A 55 7.06 -2.61 6.14
CA VAL A 55 6.59 -1.54 7.03
C VAL A 55 7.73 -0.54 7.24
N ILE A 56 7.52 0.70 6.80
CA ILE A 56 8.49 1.78 6.93
C ILE A 56 8.37 2.42 8.31
N ARG A 57 7.14 2.65 8.76
CA ARG A 57 6.87 3.43 9.96
C ARG A 57 5.51 3.06 10.54
N GLY A 58 5.38 3.15 11.86
CA GLY A 58 4.11 2.90 12.55
C GLY A 58 3.81 1.43 12.75
N ILE A 59 2.56 1.13 13.05
CA ILE A 59 2.07 -0.21 13.36
C ILE A 59 0.91 -0.55 12.42
N ILE A 60 0.90 -1.75 11.90
CA ILE A 60 -0.20 -2.28 11.11
C ILE A 60 -0.48 -3.72 11.51
N THR A 61 -1.73 -4.05 11.79
CA THR A 61 -2.15 -5.41 12.05
C THR A 61 -2.75 -5.98 10.77
N MET A 62 -2.22 -7.09 10.29
CA MET A 62 -2.68 -7.74 9.07
C MET A 62 -3.16 -9.14 9.33
N ARG A 63 -4.19 -9.54 8.60
CA ARG A 63 -4.57 -10.94 8.47
C ARG A 63 -4.35 -11.34 7.01
N ILE A 64 -3.57 -12.39 6.81
CA ILE A 64 -3.28 -12.94 5.48
C ILE A 64 -3.66 -14.41 5.52
N GLY A 65 -4.67 -14.79 4.76
CA GLY A 65 -5.27 -16.10 4.91
C GLY A 65 -5.83 -16.24 6.32
N GLY A 66 -5.45 -17.29 7.03
CA GLY A 66 -5.88 -17.49 8.41
C GLY A 66 -4.91 -16.92 9.45
N GLU A 67 -3.84 -16.26 9.05
CA GLU A 67 -2.76 -15.84 9.93
C GLU A 67 -2.82 -14.34 10.19
N LYS A 68 -2.85 -13.96 11.47
CA LYS A 68 -2.96 -12.56 11.90
C LYS A 68 -1.72 -12.16 12.69
N LYS A 69 -1.17 -10.98 12.40
CA LYS A 69 0.00 -10.47 13.11
C LYS A 69 0.02 -8.95 13.16
N GLU A 70 0.48 -8.41 14.29
CA GLU A 70 0.83 -7.01 14.42
C GLU A 70 2.25 -6.79 13.90
N LEU A 71 2.41 -5.87 12.95
CA LEU A 71 3.68 -5.59 12.27
C LEU A 71 4.18 -4.21 12.65
N HIS A 72 5.50 -4.09 12.76
CA HIS A 72 6.21 -2.86 13.12
C HIS A 72 7.23 -2.50 12.04
N ALA A 73 7.80 -1.30 12.13
CA ALA A 73 8.83 -0.85 11.20
C ALA A 73 9.93 -1.90 11.07
N GLY A 74 10.28 -2.26 9.84
CA GLY A 74 11.26 -3.30 9.54
C GLY A 74 10.68 -4.68 9.28
N ASP A 75 9.41 -4.89 9.60
CA ASP A 75 8.74 -6.16 9.28
C ASP A 75 8.33 -6.21 7.82
N VAL A 76 8.30 -7.42 7.27
CA VAL A 76 7.88 -7.67 5.89
C VAL A 76 6.69 -8.63 5.87
N TYR A 77 5.91 -8.56 4.79
CA TYR A 77 4.80 -9.49 4.59
C TYR A 77 4.72 -9.93 3.12
N MET A 78 4.20 -11.12 2.93
CA MET A 78 4.06 -11.73 1.61
C MET A 78 2.61 -12.19 1.45
N ILE A 79 1.95 -11.69 0.41
CA ILE A 79 0.56 -12.03 0.11
C ILE A 79 0.50 -12.74 -1.24
N PRO A 80 0.28 -14.06 -1.26
CA PRO A 80 0.15 -14.78 -2.51
C PRO A 80 -1.09 -14.35 -3.29
N SER A 81 -1.06 -14.58 -4.60
CA SER A 81 -2.19 -14.31 -5.50
C SER A 81 -3.49 -14.89 -4.95
N ASN A 82 -4.54 -14.09 -4.93
CA ASN A 82 -5.90 -14.48 -4.55
C ASN A 82 -6.09 -14.95 -3.10
N VAL A 83 -5.14 -14.70 -2.23
CA VAL A 83 -5.30 -14.99 -0.80
C VAL A 83 -6.01 -13.81 -0.12
N PRO A 84 -7.15 -14.06 0.54
CA PRO A 84 -7.86 -13.00 1.26
C PRO A 84 -7.00 -12.37 2.35
N HIS A 85 -7.05 -11.06 2.47
CA HIS A 85 -6.29 -10.32 3.48
C HIS A 85 -7.00 -9.03 3.87
N ASP A 86 -6.70 -8.58 5.08
CA ASP A 86 -7.20 -7.31 5.62
C ASP A 86 -6.11 -6.65 6.45
N ALA A 87 -6.32 -5.38 6.79
CA ALA A 87 -5.35 -4.64 7.57
C ALA A 87 -6.03 -3.54 8.39
N LYS A 88 -5.41 -3.20 9.51
CA LYS A 88 -5.79 -2.04 10.31
C LYS A 88 -4.55 -1.33 10.80
N ALA A 89 -4.45 -0.03 10.54
CA ALA A 89 -3.38 0.81 11.05
C ALA A 89 -3.53 1.00 12.57
N GLY A 90 -2.40 1.16 13.24
CA GLY A 90 -2.39 1.49 14.66
C GLY A 90 -2.82 2.93 14.95
N PRO A 91 -2.77 3.35 16.23
CA PRO A 91 -3.30 4.65 16.67
C PRO A 91 -2.54 5.87 16.12
N ASP A 92 -1.33 5.67 15.61
CA ASP A 92 -0.52 6.73 15.00
C ASP A 92 -0.43 6.62 13.48
N GLY A 93 -1.21 5.71 12.88
CA GLY A 93 -1.13 5.41 11.46
C GLY A 93 0.12 4.61 11.12
N CYS A 94 0.35 4.42 9.83
CA CYS A 94 1.55 3.73 9.35
C CYS A 94 1.85 4.10 7.90
N THR A 95 3.08 3.80 7.50
CA THR A 95 3.52 3.90 6.10
C THR A 95 4.16 2.59 5.71
N VAL A 96 3.74 2.04 4.59
CA VAL A 96 4.28 0.78 4.06
C VAL A 96 4.70 0.98 2.61
N THR A 97 5.63 0.14 2.15
CA THR A 97 5.93 -0.01 0.73
C THR A 97 5.35 -1.33 0.28
N ASP A 98 4.57 -1.31 -0.80
CA ASP A 98 4.01 -2.50 -1.42
C ASP A 98 4.51 -2.64 -2.85
N VAL A 99 4.82 -3.87 -3.25
CA VAL A 99 5.13 -4.21 -4.64
C VAL A 99 4.12 -5.25 -5.09
N PHE A 100 3.53 -5.00 -6.25
CA PHE A 100 2.50 -5.87 -6.84
C PHE A 100 2.94 -6.35 -8.22
N ALA A 101 2.65 -7.60 -8.53
CA ALA A 101 2.82 -8.16 -9.87
C ALA A 101 1.60 -9.05 -10.21
N PRO A 102 0.95 -8.85 -11.35
CA PRO A 102 1.13 -7.78 -12.33
C PRO A 102 0.77 -6.38 -11.82
N VAL A 103 0.84 -5.38 -12.68
CA VAL A 103 0.51 -3.99 -12.30
C VAL A 103 -0.89 -3.87 -11.72
N ARG A 104 -1.07 -2.92 -10.79
CA ARG A 104 -2.37 -2.62 -10.17
C ARG A 104 -3.21 -1.72 -11.09
N ALA A 105 -3.66 -2.28 -12.21
CA ALA A 105 -4.47 -1.56 -13.18
C ALA A 105 -5.83 -1.10 -12.62
N ASP A 106 -6.35 -1.80 -11.64
CA ASP A 106 -7.60 -1.43 -10.96
C ASP A 106 -7.52 -0.08 -10.24
N TRP A 107 -6.31 0.35 -9.83
CA TRP A 107 -6.12 1.65 -9.20
C TRP A 107 -6.32 2.83 -10.17
N ASP A 108 -6.25 2.59 -11.47
CA ASP A 108 -6.46 3.64 -12.47
C ASP A 108 -7.84 4.28 -12.34
N LYS A 109 -8.79 3.60 -11.71
CA LYS A 109 -10.14 4.10 -11.47
C LYS A 109 -10.28 4.88 -10.17
N ALA A 110 -9.26 4.88 -9.32
CA ALA A 110 -9.32 5.59 -8.04
C ALA A 110 -9.19 7.10 -8.24
N PRO A 111 -9.85 7.90 -7.38
CA PRO A 111 -9.64 9.35 -7.38
C PRO A 111 -8.17 9.68 -7.11
N ARG A 112 -7.69 10.76 -7.71
CA ARG A 112 -6.30 11.20 -7.54
C ARG A 112 -6.26 12.64 -7.03
N SER A 113 -5.36 12.87 -6.08
CA SER A 113 -5.14 14.19 -5.51
C SER A 113 -3.98 14.93 -6.22
N ILE A 114 -3.77 16.18 -5.84
CA ILE A 114 -2.60 16.94 -6.33
C ILE A 114 -1.31 16.31 -5.77
N PRO A 115 -0.18 16.46 -6.47
CA PRO A 115 1.09 15.90 -6.00
C PRO A 115 1.48 16.38 -4.60
N SER A 116 1.99 15.46 -3.78
CA SER A 116 2.50 15.75 -2.44
C SER A 116 3.37 14.61 -1.96
N ALA A 117 4.26 14.87 -1.00
CA ALA A 117 5.18 13.86 -0.48
C ALA A 117 4.52 12.90 0.52
N GLY A 118 3.35 13.21 1.03
CA GLY A 118 2.73 12.46 2.09
C GLY A 118 3.57 12.54 3.37
N ARG A 119 3.82 11.38 3.97
CA ARG A 119 4.59 11.28 5.21
C ARG A 119 6.05 10.90 4.98
N TRP A 120 6.53 10.98 3.75
CA TRP A 120 7.92 10.72 3.43
C TRP A 120 8.73 12.03 3.50
N PRO A 121 9.92 12.04 4.06
CA PRO A 121 10.75 10.95 4.55
C PRO A 121 10.29 10.31 5.84
#